data_9f5c8198c928647126a202d592e4044b
#
_entry.id   9f5c8198c928647126a202d592e4044b
#
_cell.length_a   1.000
_cell.length_b   1.000
_cell.length_c   1.000
_cell.angle_alpha   90.00
_cell.angle_beta   90.00
_cell.angle_gamma   90.00
#
_symmetry.space_group_name_H-M   'P 1'
#
loop_
_entity.id
_entity.type
_entity.pdbx_description
1 polymer ?
#
loop_
_entity_poly.entity_id
_entity_poly.type
_entity_poly.pdbx_seq_one_letter_code
_entity_poly.pdbx_strand_id
1 'polypeptide(L)'
;MLSLLGWLMTRLPQPTEEDKKLRIERVTLNREGRMHIFKSFMPVLLLLFFANLFITVLQDIKEDFLVKIINVEASGLSSWAFAKIDAIVTLVILFVFGIMSLIKNDMKVLCALLVLVTCGTLTLSFIAFNYNTLELSTTTWLFLQSLSLYTVYLSFQTLFFERFIACFRIRGNVGFFIITLDFIGYMGTVLVLVLKECFKPNIDWLHFYNLMSGYVGVACAMAFMGALIYLLARYRRERTVCVGKNRLFITQNCFGLSPKIANTQQVK
;
A
#
# COMPACT_ATOMS: atom_id res chain seq x y z
N MET A 1 21.92 5.34 -13.72
CA MET A 1 20.85 4.39 -13.42
C MET A 1 19.63 4.54 -14.31
N LEU A 2 19.09 5.76 -14.53
CA LEU A 2 17.96 6.03 -15.44
C LEU A 2 18.20 5.61 -16.89
N SER A 3 19.40 5.79 -17.42
CA SER A 3 19.77 5.39 -18.79
C SER A 3 19.78 3.87 -19.00
N LEU A 4 20.18 3.10 -17.98
CA LEU A 4 20.14 1.63 -18.00
C LEU A 4 18.69 1.11 -18.01
N LEU A 5 17.82 1.70 -17.18
CA LEU A 5 16.39 1.37 -17.14
C LEU A 5 15.71 1.74 -18.47
N GLY A 6 16.04 2.90 -19.05
CA GLY A 6 15.56 3.30 -20.37
C GLY A 6 15.98 2.31 -21.46
N TRP A 7 17.25 1.87 -21.45
CA TRP A 7 17.75 0.87 -22.39
C TRP A 7 17.08 -0.51 -22.20
N LEU A 8 16.87 -0.97 -20.95
CA LEU A 8 16.12 -2.19 -20.64
C LEU A 8 14.68 -2.12 -21.17
N MET A 9 14.01 -0.98 -21.03
CA MET A 9 12.65 -0.78 -21.55
C MET A 9 12.57 -0.89 -23.07
N THR A 10 13.60 -0.45 -23.80
CA THR A 10 13.64 -0.61 -25.27
C THR A 10 13.85 -2.04 -25.74
N ARG A 11 14.31 -2.94 -24.84
CA ARG A 11 14.51 -4.38 -25.11
C ARG A 11 13.30 -5.23 -24.76
N LEU A 12 12.25 -4.67 -24.14
CA LEU A 12 11.03 -5.40 -23.90
C LEU A 12 10.35 -5.78 -25.21
N PRO A 13 9.94 -7.06 -25.41
CA PRO A 13 9.20 -7.47 -26.59
C PRO A 13 7.87 -6.69 -26.66
N GLN A 14 7.45 -6.37 -27.89
CA GLN A 14 6.17 -5.72 -28.07
C GLN A 14 5.02 -6.61 -27.59
N PRO A 15 3.97 -6.03 -26.96
CA PRO A 15 2.85 -6.81 -26.47
C PRO A 15 2.16 -7.56 -27.62
N THR A 16 1.88 -8.83 -27.39
CA THR A 16 1.17 -9.69 -28.36
C THR A 16 -0.28 -9.21 -28.54
N GLU A 17 -0.97 -9.64 -29.60
CA GLU A 17 -2.38 -9.28 -29.82
C GLU A 17 -3.29 -9.83 -28.73
N GLU A 18 -2.92 -10.95 -28.07
CA GLU A 18 -3.61 -11.46 -26.89
C GLU A 18 -3.42 -10.56 -25.69
N ASP A 19 -2.21 -10.05 -25.46
CA ASP A 19 -1.94 -9.08 -24.39
C ASP A 19 -2.71 -7.77 -24.60
N LYS A 20 -2.82 -7.32 -25.86
CA LYS A 20 -3.63 -6.13 -26.19
C LYS A 20 -5.10 -6.32 -25.92
N LYS A 21 -5.65 -7.51 -26.20
CA LYS A 21 -7.04 -7.85 -25.91
C LYS A 21 -7.34 -7.99 -24.41
N LEU A 22 -6.35 -8.43 -23.63
CA LEU A 22 -6.45 -8.56 -22.17
C LEU A 22 -6.24 -7.23 -21.45
N ARG A 23 -5.61 -6.25 -22.11
CA ARG A 23 -5.47 -4.89 -21.56
C ARG A 23 -6.85 -4.25 -21.46
N ILE A 24 -7.27 -4.00 -20.22
CA ILE A 24 -8.41 -3.12 -19.96
C ILE A 24 -8.04 -1.73 -20.49
N GLU A 25 -8.82 -1.19 -21.42
CA GLU A 25 -8.63 0.17 -21.93
C GLU A 25 -8.47 1.14 -20.75
N ARG A 26 -7.36 1.88 -20.74
CA ARG A 26 -7.13 2.95 -19.77
C ARG A 26 -8.05 4.13 -20.12
N VAL A 27 -9.31 4.00 -19.74
CA VAL A 27 -10.29 5.09 -19.93
C VAL A 27 -9.95 6.18 -18.91
N THR A 28 -9.81 7.41 -19.39
CA THR A 28 -9.75 8.59 -18.51
C THR A 28 -11.06 8.66 -17.73
N LEU A 29 -11.01 8.39 -16.44
CA LEU A 29 -12.18 8.43 -15.58
C LEU A 29 -12.72 9.87 -15.50
N ASN A 30 -13.94 10.05 -16.01
CA ASN A 30 -14.69 11.27 -15.78
C ASN A 30 -14.97 11.44 -14.27
N ARG A 31 -15.19 12.68 -13.83
CA ARG A 31 -15.48 13.02 -12.43
C ARG A 31 -16.57 12.13 -11.81
N GLU A 32 -17.62 11.83 -12.59
CA GLU A 32 -18.72 10.97 -12.15
C GLU A 32 -18.29 9.51 -11.93
N GLY A 33 -17.47 8.96 -12.84
CA GLY A 33 -16.95 7.59 -12.71
C GLY A 33 -16.04 7.43 -11.48
N ARG A 34 -15.20 8.44 -11.20
CA ARG A 34 -14.36 8.47 -9.99
C ARG A 34 -15.21 8.48 -8.72
N MET A 35 -16.23 9.34 -8.68
CA MET A 35 -17.13 9.46 -7.53
C MET A 35 -17.94 8.18 -7.31
N HIS A 36 -18.36 7.50 -8.36
CA HIS A 36 -19.06 6.22 -8.25
C HIS A 36 -18.18 5.12 -7.64
N ILE A 37 -16.91 5.01 -8.07
CA ILE A 37 -15.94 4.06 -7.51
C ILE A 37 -15.70 4.36 -6.02
N PHE A 38 -15.45 5.64 -5.68
CA PHE A 38 -15.28 6.05 -4.30
C PHE A 38 -16.49 5.69 -3.43
N LYS A 39 -17.70 6.03 -3.87
CA LYS A 39 -18.94 5.69 -3.14
C LYS A 39 -19.12 4.18 -2.98
N SER A 40 -18.78 3.41 -4.01
CA SER A 40 -18.97 1.95 -4.01
C SER A 40 -18.01 1.22 -3.07
N PHE A 41 -16.78 1.71 -2.92
CA PHE A 41 -15.72 1.12 -2.08
C PHE A 41 -15.33 2.02 -0.89
N MET A 42 -16.16 3.02 -0.58
CA MET A 42 -15.88 4.04 0.43
C MET A 42 -15.37 3.45 1.77
N PRO A 43 -16.01 2.45 2.37
CA PRO A 43 -15.57 1.95 3.67
C PRO A 43 -14.13 1.41 3.65
N VAL A 44 -13.78 0.61 2.63
CA VAL A 44 -12.44 0.05 2.54
C VAL A 44 -11.41 1.09 2.15
N LEU A 45 -11.75 2.01 1.24
CA LEU A 45 -10.83 3.07 0.82
C LEU A 45 -10.52 4.02 1.99
N LEU A 46 -11.51 4.36 2.83
CA LEU A 46 -11.29 5.16 4.01
C LEU A 46 -10.36 4.48 5.01
N LEU A 47 -10.56 3.17 5.28
CA LEU A 47 -9.67 2.41 6.16
C LEU A 47 -8.24 2.37 5.64
N LEU A 48 -8.09 2.15 4.32
CA LEU A 48 -6.77 2.09 3.68
C LEU A 48 -6.08 3.45 3.65
N PHE A 49 -6.80 4.53 3.35
CA PHE A 49 -6.24 5.88 3.34
C PHE A 49 -5.84 6.34 4.74
N PHE A 50 -6.66 6.03 5.75
CA PHE A 50 -6.34 6.28 7.14
C PHE A 50 -5.06 5.54 7.57
N ALA A 51 -4.99 4.24 7.29
CA ALA A 51 -3.81 3.45 7.63
C ALA A 51 -2.56 3.96 6.89
N ASN A 52 -2.67 4.26 5.59
CA ASN A 52 -1.55 4.78 4.81
C ASN A 52 -1.07 6.14 5.31
N LEU A 53 -1.99 7.05 5.67
CA LEU A 53 -1.63 8.35 6.25
C LEU A 53 -0.66 8.18 7.41
N PHE A 54 -1.01 7.33 8.38
CA PHE A 54 -0.19 7.13 9.57
C PHE A 54 1.11 6.39 9.28
N ILE A 55 1.10 5.42 8.37
CA ILE A 55 2.31 4.71 7.95
C ILE A 55 3.28 5.65 7.22
N THR A 56 2.78 6.51 6.33
CA THR A 56 3.62 7.51 5.62
C THR A 56 4.24 8.49 6.61
N VAL A 57 3.43 9.05 7.52
CA VAL A 57 3.94 9.96 8.56
C VAL A 57 5.01 9.29 9.43
N LEU A 58 4.79 8.04 9.83
CA LEU A 58 5.74 7.30 10.64
C LEU A 58 7.04 7.01 9.89
N GLN A 59 6.95 6.72 8.60
CA GLN A 59 8.10 6.54 7.72
C GLN A 59 8.91 7.81 7.57
N ASP A 60 8.25 8.93 7.28
CA ASP A 60 8.92 10.22 7.11
C ASP A 60 9.58 10.68 8.42
N ILE A 61 8.92 10.48 9.58
CA ILE A 61 9.53 10.73 10.89
C ILE A 61 10.77 9.86 11.09
N LYS A 62 10.71 8.58 10.72
CA LYS A 62 11.87 7.69 10.84
C LYS A 62 13.03 8.18 9.97
N GLU A 63 12.77 8.55 8.72
CA GLU A 63 13.82 8.98 7.80
C GLU A 63 14.42 10.33 8.19
N ASP A 64 13.61 11.32 8.48
CA ASP A 64 14.04 12.68 8.80
C ASP A 64 14.75 12.77 10.15
N PHE A 65 14.35 11.95 11.11
CA PHE A 65 14.89 11.99 12.47
C PHE A 65 15.71 10.76 12.85
N LEU A 66 16.09 9.92 11.90
CA LEU A 66 16.84 8.68 12.13
C LEU A 66 18.09 8.88 13.00
N VAL A 67 18.88 9.92 12.69
CA VAL A 67 20.10 10.27 13.43
C VAL A 67 19.82 10.60 14.90
N LYS A 68 18.69 11.26 15.18
CA LYS A 68 18.26 11.61 16.53
C LYS A 68 17.64 10.43 17.27
N ILE A 69 16.89 9.58 16.56
CA ILE A 69 16.25 8.39 17.12
C ILE A 69 17.30 7.40 17.61
N ILE A 70 18.36 7.17 16.84
CA ILE A 70 19.36 6.14 17.14
C ILE A 70 20.49 6.67 18.01
N ASN A 71 20.64 8.00 18.14
CA ASN A 71 21.81 8.62 18.75
C ASN A 71 23.12 8.04 18.17
N VAL A 72 23.39 8.37 16.90
CA VAL A 72 24.48 7.80 16.09
C VAL A 72 25.85 7.91 16.78
N GLU A 73 26.09 9.00 17.54
CA GLU A 73 27.32 9.19 18.28
C GLU A 73 27.52 8.14 19.37
N ALA A 74 26.45 7.74 20.05
CA ALA A 74 26.50 6.73 21.12
C ALA A 74 26.48 5.29 20.58
N SER A 75 25.83 5.06 19.40
CA SER A 75 25.71 3.72 18.82
C SER A 75 26.93 3.26 18.03
N GLY A 76 27.82 4.18 17.65
CA GLY A 76 29.02 3.89 16.84
C GLY A 76 28.68 3.40 15.41
N LEU A 77 27.43 3.53 14.97
CA LEU A 77 26.99 3.10 13.63
C LEU A 77 27.46 4.09 12.57
N SER A 78 28.14 3.58 11.54
CA SER A 78 28.56 4.39 10.41
C SER A 78 27.38 4.62 9.43
N SER A 79 27.41 5.72 8.67
CA SER A 79 26.43 5.98 7.59
C SER A 79 26.34 4.83 6.59
N TRP A 80 27.40 4.07 6.41
CA TRP A 80 27.46 2.89 5.57
C TRP A 80 26.63 1.71 6.11
N ALA A 81 26.49 1.62 7.44
CA ALA A 81 25.66 0.58 8.08
C ALA A 81 24.17 0.79 7.75
N PHE A 82 23.67 2.03 7.75
CA PHE A 82 22.30 2.36 7.36
C PHE A 82 22.02 1.97 5.92
N ALA A 83 22.93 2.34 4.99
CA ALA A 83 22.77 1.99 3.57
C ALA A 83 22.74 0.47 3.34
N LYS A 84 23.52 -0.31 4.10
CA LYS A 84 23.49 -1.78 4.04
C LYS A 84 22.14 -2.34 4.52
N ILE A 85 21.62 -1.82 5.64
CA ILE A 85 20.34 -2.26 6.18
C ILE A 85 19.23 -2.00 5.17
N ASP A 86 19.17 -0.79 4.62
CA ASP A 86 18.13 -0.42 3.62
C ASP A 86 18.26 -1.24 2.34
N ALA A 87 19.48 -1.54 1.89
CA ALA A 87 19.70 -2.41 0.73
C ALA A 87 19.19 -3.83 0.97
N ILE A 88 19.46 -4.42 2.14
CA ILE A 88 18.98 -5.77 2.49
C ILE A 88 17.46 -5.78 2.61
N VAL A 89 16.87 -4.79 3.30
CA VAL A 89 15.42 -4.64 3.43
C VAL A 89 14.76 -4.57 2.04
N THR A 90 15.31 -3.73 1.17
CA THR A 90 14.81 -3.57 -0.21
C THR A 90 14.87 -4.88 -0.99
N LEU A 91 15.96 -5.63 -0.89
CA LEU A 91 16.10 -6.93 -1.57
C LEU A 91 15.09 -7.96 -1.06
N VAL A 92 14.86 -8.03 0.25
CA VAL A 92 13.87 -8.92 0.86
C VAL A 92 12.46 -8.59 0.35
N ILE A 93 12.10 -7.31 0.36
CA ILE A 93 10.78 -6.87 -0.10
C ILE A 93 10.60 -7.13 -1.59
N LEU A 94 11.61 -6.83 -2.41
CA LEU A 94 11.59 -7.09 -3.85
C LEU A 94 11.41 -8.58 -4.15
N PHE A 95 12.06 -9.46 -3.40
CA PHE A 95 11.91 -10.90 -3.53
C PHE A 95 10.48 -11.36 -3.18
N VAL A 96 9.92 -10.88 -2.08
CA VAL A 96 8.55 -11.19 -1.67
C VAL A 96 7.53 -10.72 -2.73
N PHE A 97 7.67 -9.48 -3.21
CA PHE A 97 6.78 -8.94 -4.24
C PHE A 97 6.96 -9.63 -5.59
N GLY A 98 8.19 -10.03 -5.93
CA GLY A 98 8.48 -10.83 -7.11
C GLY A 98 7.71 -12.16 -7.10
N ILE A 99 7.73 -12.89 -5.98
CA ILE A 99 6.96 -14.13 -5.81
C ILE A 99 5.45 -13.85 -5.91
N MET A 100 4.96 -12.78 -5.26
CA MET A 100 3.54 -12.43 -5.30
C MET A 100 3.08 -12.04 -6.72
N SER A 101 3.94 -11.43 -7.51
CA SER A 101 3.66 -11.07 -8.90
C SER A 101 3.45 -12.28 -9.81
N LEU A 102 4.05 -13.43 -9.49
CA LEU A 102 3.89 -14.69 -10.27
C LEU A 102 2.51 -15.34 -10.07
N ILE A 103 1.77 -14.95 -9.03
CA ILE A 103 0.46 -15.52 -8.74
C ILE A 103 -0.58 -14.92 -9.69
N LYS A 104 -1.21 -15.75 -10.53
CA LYS A 104 -2.20 -15.34 -11.53
C LYS A 104 -3.56 -14.92 -10.96
N ASN A 105 -3.89 -15.30 -9.73
CA ASN A 105 -5.20 -15.03 -9.15
C ASN A 105 -5.16 -13.73 -8.33
N ASP A 106 -5.72 -12.66 -8.88
CA ASP A 106 -5.70 -11.32 -8.28
C ASP A 106 -6.31 -11.27 -6.88
N MET A 107 -7.40 -12.01 -6.62
CA MET A 107 -7.99 -12.05 -5.28
C MET A 107 -7.09 -12.73 -4.25
N LYS A 108 -6.39 -13.80 -4.63
CA LYS A 108 -5.43 -14.46 -3.72
C LYS A 108 -4.26 -13.53 -3.39
N VAL A 109 -3.74 -12.82 -4.40
CA VAL A 109 -2.66 -11.83 -4.20
C VAL A 109 -3.13 -10.70 -3.30
N LEU A 110 -4.32 -10.17 -3.54
CA LEU A 110 -4.89 -9.08 -2.73
C LEU A 110 -5.06 -9.49 -1.26
N CYS A 111 -5.59 -10.70 -1.00
CA CYS A 111 -5.69 -11.24 0.35
C CYS A 111 -4.32 -11.46 0.98
N ALA A 112 -3.37 -12.03 0.23
CA ALA A 112 -2.01 -12.27 0.72
C ALA A 112 -1.29 -10.95 1.06
N LEU A 113 -1.46 -9.90 0.25
CA LEU A 113 -0.95 -8.56 0.54
C LEU A 113 -1.55 -7.99 1.82
N LEU A 114 -2.87 -8.08 2.01
CA LEU A 114 -3.52 -7.60 3.23
C LEU A 114 -3.09 -8.36 4.48
N VAL A 115 -2.87 -9.67 4.37
CA VAL A 115 -2.29 -10.46 5.45
C VAL A 115 -0.86 -10.03 5.72
N LEU A 116 -0.04 -9.86 4.67
CA LEU A 116 1.35 -9.43 4.79
C LEU A 116 1.47 -8.07 5.50
N VAL A 117 0.68 -7.06 5.09
CA VAL A 117 0.71 -5.73 5.72
C VAL A 117 0.17 -5.77 7.15
N THR A 118 -0.82 -6.62 7.44
CA THR A 118 -1.31 -6.82 8.82
C THR A 118 -0.21 -7.44 9.69
N CYS A 119 0.47 -8.48 9.22
CA CYS A 119 1.61 -9.06 9.92
C CYS A 119 2.75 -8.06 10.10
N GLY A 120 3.05 -7.26 9.07
CA GLY A 120 4.06 -6.20 9.14
C GLY A 120 3.73 -5.16 10.22
N THR A 121 2.49 -4.66 10.28
CA THR A 121 2.09 -3.68 11.29
C THR A 121 2.03 -4.27 12.70
N LEU A 122 1.65 -5.54 12.86
CA LEU A 122 1.72 -6.24 14.15
C LEU A 122 3.17 -6.43 14.61
N THR A 123 4.07 -6.81 13.72
CA THR A 123 5.50 -6.92 14.01
C THR A 123 6.08 -5.56 14.42
N LEU A 124 5.73 -4.49 13.69
CA LEU A 124 6.11 -3.12 14.02
C LEU A 124 5.72 -2.75 15.46
N SER A 125 4.45 -3.00 15.83
CA SER A 125 3.92 -2.72 17.17
C SER A 125 4.58 -3.59 18.24
N PHE A 126 4.75 -4.88 17.97
CA PHE A 126 5.35 -5.81 18.92
C PHE A 126 6.77 -5.40 19.30
N ILE A 127 7.59 -5.04 18.31
CA ILE A 127 8.97 -4.59 18.52
C ILE A 127 8.98 -3.26 19.28
N ALA A 128 8.09 -2.34 18.92
CA ALA A 128 8.01 -1.01 19.52
C ALA A 128 7.63 -1.08 21.01
N PHE A 129 6.61 -1.85 21.38
CA PHE A 129 6.18 -1.99 22.78
C PHE A 129 7.15 -2.79 23.64
N ASN A 130 7.85 -3.75 23.05
CA ASN A 130 8.78 -4.61 23.78
C ASN A 130 10.25 -4.19 23.61
N TYR A 131 10.50 -2.94 23.19
CA TYR A 131 11.84 -2.45 22.93
C TYR A 131 12.81 -2.69 24.11
N ASN A 132 12.37 -2.36 25.33
CA ASN A 132 13.20 -2.51 26.54
C ASN A 132 13.35 -3.97 27.00
N THR A 133 12.40 -4.84 26.65
CA THR A 133 12.38 -6.25 27.09
C THR A 133 13.17 -7.15 26.15
N LEU A 134 13.19 -6.82 24.86
CA LEU A 134 13.84 -7.65 23.83
C LEU A 134 15.36 -7.47 23.78
N GLU A 135 15.91 -6.43 24.42
CA GLU A 135 17.36 -6.12 24.45
C GLU A 135 18.04 -6.25 23.08
N LEU A 136 17.31 -5.85 22.03
CA LEU A 136 17.79 -5.95 20.65
C LEU A 136 18.97 -5.01 20.42
N SER A 137 19.95 -5.46 19.64
CA SER A 137 20.98 -4.54 19.15
C SER A 137 20.32 -3.46 18.28
N THR A 138 20.86 -2.24 18.31
CA THR A 138 20.36 -1.09 17.52
C THR A 138 20.21 -1.45 16.04
N THR A 139 21.15 -2.22 15.48
CA THR A 139 21.11 -2.68 14.09
C THR A 139 19.93 -3.62 13.83
N THR A 140 19.69 -4.59 14.71
CA THR A 140 18.60 -5.55 14.57
C THR A 140 17.25 -4.86 14.71
N TRP A 141 17.11 -3.97 15.69
CA TRP A 141 15.92 -3.17 15.89
C TRP A 141 15.61 -2.33 14.64
N LEU A 142 16.61 -1.61 14.12
CA LEU A 142 16.46 -0.78 12.92
C LEU A 142 16.06 -1.61 11.70
N PHE A 143 16.69 -2.78 11.50
CA PHE A 143 16.38 -3.69 10.41
C PHE A 143 14.92 -4.16 10.47
N LEU A 144 14.47 -4.63 11.63
CA LEU A 144 13.10 -5.14 11.81
C LEU A 144 12.05 -4.03 11.69
N GLN A 145 12.30 -2.85 12.24
CA GLN A 145 11.44 -1.68 12.10
C GLN A 145 11.34 -1.23 10.64
N SER A 146 12.48 -1.13 9.95
CA SER A 146 12.52 -0.78 8.53
C SER A 146 11.80 -1.80 7.67
N LEU A 147 12.09 -3.10 7.87
CA LEU A 147 11.46 -4.17 7.11
C LEU A 147 9.94 -4.15 7.26
N SER A 148 9.44 -4.02 8.49
CA SER A 148 8.01 -3.96 8.77
C SER A 148 7.35 -2.76 8.12
N LEU A 149 7.92 -1.58 8.30
CA LEU A 149 7.38 -0.31 7.82
C LEU A 149 7.38 -0.21 6.29
N TYR A 150 8.53 -0.52 5.65
CA TYR A 150 8.63 -0.49 4.19
C TYR A 150 7.80 -1.57 3.50
N THR A 151 7.64 -2.74 4.12
CA THR A 151 6.75 -3.78 3.58
C THR A 151 5.33 -3.26 3.45
N VAL A 152 4.82 -2.56 4.47
CA VAL A 152 3.48 -1.97 4.44
C VAL A 152 3.39 -0.85 3.42
N TYR A 153 4.29 0.12 3.47
CA TYR A 153 4.30 1.28 2.59
C TYR A 153 4.39 0.88 1.11
N LEU A 154 5.39 0.07 0.75
CA LEU A 154 5.61 -0.33 -0.64
C LEU A 154 4.51 -1.26 -1.18
N SER A 155 3.82 -2.02 -0.32
CA SER A 155 2.66 -2.83 -0.75
C SER A 155 1.57 -1.99 -1.42
N PHE A 156 1.28 -0.79 -0.89
CA PHE A 156 0.29 0.12 -1.47
C PHE A 156 0.81 0.83 -2.71
N GLN A 157 2.08 1.20 -2.74
CA GLN A 157 2.68 1.93 -3.86
C GLN A 157 2.88 1.06 -5.11
N THR A 158 2.98 -0.26 -4.94
CA THR A 158 3.34 -1.15 -6.06
C THR A 158 2.21 -2.08 -6.50
N LEU A 159 1.76 -2.99 -5.64
CA LEU A 159 0.93 -4.13 -6.05
C LEU A 159 -0.54 -4.00 -5.66
N PHE A 160 -0.85 -3.32 -4.55
CA PHE A 160 -2.19 -3.37 -3.98
C PHE A 160 -3.27 -2.82 -4.93
N PHE A 161 -3.11 -1.58 -5.39
CA PHE A 161 -4.14 -0.95 -6.23
C PHE A 161 -4.22 -1.57 -7.62
N GLU A 162 -3.10 -2.08 -8.15
CA GLU A 162 -3.10 -2.82 -9.41
C GLU A 162 -3.99 -4.07 -9.29
N ARG A 163 -3.75 -4.88 -8.26
CA ARG A 163 -4.54 -6.09 -8.00
C ARG A 163 -5.97 -5.81 -7.57
N PHE A 164 -6.19 -4.72 -6.84
CA PHE A 164 -7.54 -4.28 -6.47
C PHE A 164 -8.38 -3.93 -7.69
N ILE A 165 -7.83 -3.12 -8.60
CA ILE A 165 -8.51 -2.75 -9.85
C ILE A 165 -8.75 -3.97 -10.74
N ALA A 166 -7.77 -4.86 -10.87
CA ALA A 166 -7.90 -6.09 -11.65
C ALA A 166 -8.96 -7.03 -11.06
N CYS A 167 -8.97 -7.23 -9.74
CA CYS A 167 -9.90 -8.12 -9.04
C CYS A 167 -11.36 -7.70 -9.19
N PHE A 168 -11.63 -6.40 -9.03
CA PHE A 168 -12.99 -5.84 -9.11
C PHE A 168 -13.32 -5.30 -10.50
N ARG A 169 -12.46 -5.51 -11.50
CA ARG A 169 -12.60 -5.05 -12.88
C ARG A 169 -13.01 -3.58 -12.97
N ILE A 170 -12.42 -2.76 -12.12
CA ILE A 170 -12.71 -1.34 -12.07
C ILE A 170 -12.09 -0.69 -13.31
N ARG A 171 -12.91 -0.03 -14.13
CA ARG A 171 -12.41 0.81 -15.23
C ARG A 171 -11.80 2.07 -14.64
N GLY A 172 -10.50 2.04 -14.30
CA GLY A 172 -9.84 3.14 -13.61
C GLY A 172 -8.34 3.18 -13.84
N ASN A 173 -7.73 4.29 -13.45
CA ASN A 173 -6.28 4.44 -13.47
C ASN A 173 -5.71 4.19 -12.08
N VAL A 174 -4.81 3.20 -11.98
CA VAL A 174 -4.06 2.89 -10.74
C VAL A 174 -3.37 4.14 -10.19
N GLY A 175 -2.76 4.93 -11.08
CA GLY A 175 -2.05 6.16 -10.71
C GLY A 175 -2.92 7.17 -9.96
N PHE A 176 -4.23 7.22 -10.22
CA PHE A 176 -5.12 8.11 -9.48
C PHE A 176 -5.20 7.73 -7.99
N PHE A 177 -5.29 6.44 -7.68
CA PHE A 177 -5.32 5.99 -6.29
C PHE A 177 -4.00 6.23 -5.58
N ILE A 178 -2.88 5.92 -6.26
CA ILE A 178 -1.53 6.13 -5.71
C ILE A 178 -1.28 7.62 -5.43
N ILE A 179 -1.54 8.50 -6.39
CA ILE A 179 -1.35 9.95 -6.22
C ILE A 179 -2.25 10.50 -5.09
N THR A 180 -3.49 10.02 -4.99
CA THR A 180 -4.39 10.42 -3.89
C THR A 180 -3.86 9.98 -2.53
N LEU A 181 -3.34 8.76 -2.46
CA LEU A 181 -2.75 8.18 -1.26
C LEU A 181 -1.50 8.97 -0.81
N ASP A 182 -0.61 9.26 -1.75
CA ASP A 182 0.60 10.05 -1.51
C ASP A 182 0.27 11.47 -1.05
N PHE A 183 -0.68 12.12 -1.72
CA PHE A 183 -1.12 13.46 -1.34
C PHE A 183 -1.62 13.51 0.11
N ILE A 184 -2.45 12.54 0.51
CA ILE A 184 -2.97 12.44 1.89
C ILE A 184 -1.81 12.19 2.87
N GLY A 185 -0.88 11.30 2.53
CA GLY A 185 0.30 10.99 3.34
C GLY A 185 1.17 12.23 3.58
N TYR A 186 1.58 12.90 2.51
CA TYR A 186 2.41 14.11 2.60
C TYR A 186 1.73 15.26 3.35
N MET A 187 0.42 15.43 3.19
CA MET A 187 -0.31 16.41 3.99
C MET A 187 -0.23 16.10 5.49
N GLY A 188 -0.29 14.83 5.86
CA GLY A 188 -0.10 14.40 7.24
C GLY A 188 1.30 14.70 7.76
N THR A 189 2.32 14.40 6.99
CA THR A 189 3.72 14.67 7.34
C THR A 189 3.97 16.17 7.52
N VAL A 190 3.53 16.99 6.57
CA VAL A 190 3.65 18.46 6.66
C VAL A 190 2.97 18.98 7.92
N LEU A 191 1.78 18.48 8.26
CA LEU A 191 1.07 18.87 9.48
C LEU A 191 1.90 18.55 10.74
N VAL A 192 2.47 17.35 10.82
CA VAL A 192 3.31 16.95 11.98
C VAL A 192 4.57 17.79 12.07
N LEU A 193 5.25 18.10 10.95
CA LEU A 193 6.43 18.96 10.93
C LEU A 193 6.11 20.39 11.36
N VAL A 194 4.99 20.96 10.90
CA VAL A 194 4.53 22.30 11.31
C VAL A 194 4.23 22.33 12.81
N LEU A 195 3.50 21.34 13.32
CA LEU A 195 3.20 21.24 14.76
C LEU A 195 4.48 21.16 15.58
N LYS A 196 5.46 20.35 15.14
CA LYS A 196 6.76 20.25 15.81
C LYS A 196 7.49 21.59 15.88
N GLU A 197 7.53 22.35 14.78
CA GLU A 197 8.21 23.66 14.77
C GLU A 197 7.46 24.72 15.60
N CYS A 198 6.11 24.68 15.61
CA CYS A 198 5.30 25.61 16.39
C CYS A 198 5.45 25.39 17.90
N PHE A 199 5.45 24.13 18.34
CA PHE A 199 5.49 23.82 19.78
C PHE A 199 6.89 23.58 20.32
N LYS A 200 7.91 23.37 19.48
CA LYS A 200 9.32 23.10 19.85
C LYS A 200 9.47 22.19 21.07
N PRO A 201 8.77 21.06 21.14
CA PRO A 201 8.80 20.18 22.30
C PRO A 201 10.19 19.60 22.49
N ASN A 202 10.62 19.49 23.74
CA ASN A 202 11.84 18.76 24.09
C ASN A 202 11.50 17.26 24.12
N ILE A 203 11.73 16.57 23.00
CA ILE A 203 11.24 15.19 22.76
C ILE A 203 12.43 14.22 22.84
N ASP A 204 12.28 13.17 23.64
CA ASP A 204 13.05 11.94 23.47
C ASP A 204 12.56 11.21 22.19
N TRP A 205 13.33 11.35 21.11
CA TRP A 205 12.96 10.86 19.78
C TRP A 205 12.80 9.34 19.73
N LEU A 206 13.62 8.59 20.47
CA LEU A 206 13.54 7.14 20.49
C LEU A 206 12.26 6.66 21.20
N HIS A 207 11.98 7.22 22.37
CA HIS A 207 10.76 6.90 23.11
C HIS A 207 9.51 7.31 22.36
N PHE A 208 9.51 8.52 21.79
CA PHE A 208 8.41 9.03 20.98
C PHE A 208 8.14 8.13 19.74
N TYR A 209 9.19 7.77 19.00
CA TYR A 209 9.08 6.92 17.82
C TYR A 209 8.54 5.53 18.18
N ASN A 210 9.04 4.89 19.22
CA ASN A 210 8.55 3.59 19.69
C ASN A 210 7.09 3.66 20.12
N LEU A 211 6.70 4.70 20.86
CA LEU A 211 5.31 4.89 21.29
C LEU A 211 4.38 5.06 20.07
N MET A 212 4.75 5.94 19.14
CA MET A 212 4.02 6.15 17.89
C MET A 212 3.91 4.86 17.06
N SER A 213 5.03 4.17 16.85
CA SER A 213 5.09 2.91 16.09
C SER A 213 4.19 1.83 16.72
N GLY A 214 4.17 1.75 18.04
CA GLY A 214 3.34 0.81 18.76
C GLY A 214 1.85 1.05 18.52
N TYR A 215 1.36 2.25 18.82
CA TYR A 215 -0.06 2.57 18.68
C TYR A 215 -0.53 2.62 17.22
N VAL A 216 0.25 3.26 16.35
CA VAL A 216 -0.04 3.33 14.91
C VAL A 216 -0.09 1.93 14.31
N GLY A 217 0.87 1.06 14.65
CA GLY A 217 0.89 -0.29 14.14
C GLY A 217 -0.35 -1.10 14.53
N VAL A 218 -0.82 -1.02 15.80
CA VAL A 218 -2.08 -1.67 16.23
C VAL A 218 -3.28 -1.10 15.46
N ALA A 219 -3.39 0.23 15.39
CA ALA A 219 -4.50 0.88 14.69
C ALA A 219 -4.56 0.49 13.20
N CYS A 220 -3.40 0.47 12.53
CA CYS A 220 -3.28 0.05 11.13
C CYS A 220 -3.59 -1.44 10.96
N ALA A 221 -3.13 -2.30 11.87
CA ALA A 221 -3.46 -3.73 11.82
C ALA A 221 -4.97 -3.98 11.91
N MET A 222 -5.67 -3.26 12.78
CA MET A 222 -7.14 -3.32 12.85
C MET A 222 -7.80 -2.82 11.56
N ALA A 223 -7.30 -1.72 10.99
CA ALA A 223 -7.81 -1.19 9.72
C ALA A 223 -7.61 -2.17 8.55
N PHE A 224 -6.44 -2.79 8.43
CA PHE A 224 -6.15 -3.76 7.37
C PHE A 224 -6.94 -5.06 7.54
N MET A 225 -7.12 -5.52 8.78
CA MET A 225 -7.99 -6.67 9.06
C MET A 225 -9.44 -6.36 8.70
N GLY A 226 -9.95 -5.18 9.05
CA GLY A 226 -11.27 -4.71 8.66
C GLY A 226 -11.43 -4.63 7.13
N ALA A 227 -10.43 -4.10 6.43
CA ALA A 227 -10.39 -4.05 4.98
C ALA A 227 -10.41 -5.46 4.35
N LEU A 228 -9.63 -6.40 4.90
CA LEU A 228 -9.61 -7.80 4.45
C LEU A 228 -10.97 -8.46 4.58
N ILE A 229 -11.60 -8.35 5.75
CA ILE A 229 -12.93 -8.92 6.02
C ILE A 229 -13.97 -8.32 5.06
N TYR A 230 -13.96 -7.00 4.88
CA TYR A 230 -14.88 -6.31 3.96
C TYR A 230 -14.71 -6.78 2.51
N LEU A 231 -13.47 -6.83 2.02
CA LEU A 231 -13.19 -7.24 0.64
C LEU A 231 -13.55 -8.71 0.39
N LEU A 232 -13.28 -9.60 1.34
CA LEU A 232 -13.68 -11.01 1.27
C LEU A 232 -15.20 -11.18 1.24
N ALA A 233 -15.91 -10.48 2.11
CA ALA A 233 -17.37 -10.51 2.17
C ALA A 233 -18.00 -10.01 0.86
N ARG A 234 -17.47 -8.89 0.34
CA ARG A 234 -17.94 -8.31 -0.93
C ARG A 234 -17.65 -9.22 -2.11
N TYR A 235 -16.46 -9.77 -2.23
CA TYR A 235 -16.09 -10.69 -3.31
C TYR A 235 -16.97 -11.94 -3.31
N ARG A 236 -17.25 -12.52 -2.13
CA ARG A 236 -18.17 -13.65 -2.01
C ARG A 236 -19.58 -13.30 -2.48
N ARG A 237 -20.08 -12.14 -2.08
CA ARG A 237 -21.41 -11.66 -2.47
C ARG A 237 -21.52 -11.46 -3.98
N GLU A 238 -20.55 -10.81 -4.61
CA GLU A 238 -20.53 -10.60 -6.06
C GLU A 238 -20.46 -11.93 -6.81
N ARG A 239 -19.66 -12.89 -6.34
CA ARG A 239 -19.57 -14.24 -6.93
C ARG A 239 -20.90 -15.00 -6.83
N THR A 240 -21.60 -14.91 -5.70
CA THR A 240 -22.90 -15.59 -5.52
C THR A 240 -23.96 -15.03 -6.47
N VAL A 241 -24.00 -13.72 -6.66
CA VAL A 241 -24.91 -13.05 -7.60
C VAL A 241 -24.62 -13.47 -9.06
N CYS A 242 -23.35 -13.58 -9.43
CA CYS A 242 -22.95 -14.05 -10.75
C CYS A 242 -23.33 -15.52 -11.01
N VAL A 243 -23.15 -16.40 -10.04
CA VAL A 243 -23.54 -17.83 -10.17
C VAL A 243 -25.06 -17.98 -10.26
N GLY A 244 -25.83 -17.19 -9.52
CA GLY A 244 -27.30 -17.19 -9.60
C GLY A 244 -27.85 -16.68 -10.94
N LYS A 245 -27.16 -15.74 -11.59
CA LYS A 245 -27.52 -15.20 -12.92
C LYS A 245 -27.07 -16.08 -14.10
N ASN A 246 -26.02 -16.88 -13.92
CA ASN A 246 -25.47 -17.75 -14.99
C ASN A 246 -26.32 -18.96 -15.35
N ARG A 247 -27.54 -19.13 -14.78
CA ARG A 247 -28.50 -20.06 -15.36
C ARG A 247 -29.23 -19.51 -16.58
N LEU A 248 -29.05 -18.23 -16.93
CA LEU A 248 -29.85 -17.62 -18.02
C LEU A 248 -29.12 -16.66 -18.99
N PHE A 249 -27.90 -16.19 -18.79
CA PHE A 249 -27.20 -15.41 -19.86
C PHE A 249 -25.70 -15.18 -19.55
N ILE A 250 -24.88 -15.42 -20.57
CA ILE A 250 -23.42 -15.40 -20.65
C ILE A 250 -22.81 -14.00 -20.43
N THR A 251 -21.90 -13.93 -19.44
CA THR A 251 -20.55 -13.29 -19.41
C THR A 251 -20.31 -11.80 -19.66
N GLN A 252 -21.22 -10.87 -19.73
CA GLN A 252 -20.81 -9.45 -19.88
C GLN A 252 -21.19 -8.47 -18.75
N ASN A 253 -22.00 -8.84 -17.77
CA ASN A 253 -22.57 -7.90 -16.81
C ASN A 253 -22.33 -8.21 -15.32
N CYS A 254 -21.37 -9.05 -14.96
CA CYS A 254 -21.18 -9.46 -13.56
C CYS A 254 -20.43 -8.47 -12.67
N PHE A 255 -19.79 -7.46 -13.21
CA PHE A 255 -19.05 -6.46 -12.43
C PHE A 255 -19.58 -5.05 -12.74
N GLY A 256 -20.63 -4.69 -12.05
CA GLY A 256 -21.00 -3.34 -11.63
C GLY A 256 -20.99 -2.20 -12.66
N LEU A 257 -21.65 -2.34 -13.83
CA LEU A 257 -22.09 -1.18 -14.58
C LEU A 257 -23.57 -1.32 -14.90
N SER A 258 -24.38 -0.43 -14.30
CA SER A 258 -25.77 -0.23 -14.69
C SER A 258 -25.85 0.07 -16.20
N PRO A 259 -26.77 -0.55 -16.95
CA PRO A 259 -26.89 -0.36 -18.40
C PRO A 259 -27.26 1.07 -18.86
N LYS A 260 -27.42 2.01 -17.94
CA LYS A 260 -27.76 3.41 -18.25
C LYS A 260 -26.63 4.27 -18.82
N ILE A 261 -25.37 3.81 -18.80
CA ILE A 261 -24.23 4.61 -19.32
C ILE A 261 -23.81 4.15 -20.73
N ALA A 262 -24.28 2.99 -21.20
CA ALA A 262 -23.86 2.47 -22.50
C ALA A 262 -24.63 3.11 -23.69
N ASN A 263 -25.76 3.76 -23.47
CA ASN A 263 -26.60 4.30 -24.54
C ASN A 263 -26.39 5.77 -24.90
N THR A 264 -25.43 6.47 -24.24
CA THR A 264 -25.24 7.92 -24.53
C THR A 264 -24.03 8.20 -25.44
N GLN A 265 -23.35 7.17 -25.94
CA GLN A 265 -22.21 7.36 -26.84
C GLN A 265 -22.33 6.77 -28.24
N GLN A 266 -23.55 6.40 -28.68
CA GLN A 266 -23.79 6.00 -30.10
C GLN A 266 -24.46 7.07 -30.95
N VAL A 267 -24.59 8.30 -30.49
CA VAL A 267 -25.05 9.43 -31.32
C VAL A 267 -24.10 10.61 -31.11
N LYS A 268 -23.01 10.61 -31.80
CA LYS A 268 -22.39 11.77 -32.48
C LYS A 268 -21.11 11.31 -33.18
#